data_e8510b8df0e898ef6071766781737209
#
_entry.id   e8510b8df0e898ef6071766781737209
#
_cell.length_a   1.000
_cell.length_b   1.000
_cell.length_c   1.000
_cell.angle_alpha   90.00
_cell.angle_beta   90.00
_cell.angle_gamma   90.00
#
_symmetry.space_group_name_H-M   'P 1'
#
loop_
_entity.id
_entity.type
_entity.pdbx_description
1 polymer ?
#
loop_
_entity_poly.entity_id
_entity_poly.type
_entity_poly.pdbx_seq_one_letter_code
_entity_poly.pdbx_strand_id
1 'polypeptide(L)'
;MHNRKAVTKVLYHAFVVLFGFMMVYPVLWMISGSFKGNAEILRGTLSLIPKELKLTNYATGWKGFGGTTFATFFTNSIFITVIATFGTVIRSSLVAYALSRVRFRGRKFWFTCMLVTMMLPTQVIMLPQSRIYYRLGLVPGYVPLILPYFCGQAFFIYQMMQFMQGIPKDLDEAATIDGCSKYQIYSRIILPLMKPSIVTTVIIQFYWKWDDYMGPLLYLSRPQSYTVSIAIKLFADSASTTDYGAMFAMSTLSLIPVFLIFLFFNRYLVQGIGTSGLKG
;
A
#
# COMPACT_ATOMS: atom_id res chain seq x y z
N MET A 1 42.24 22.17 -9.38
CA MET A 1 41.36 21.25 -8.65
C MET A 1 39.92 21.75 -8.49
N HIS A 2 39.65 23.05 -8.47
CA HIS A 2 38.31 23.64 -8.24
C HIS A 2 37.34 23.34 -9.41
N ASN A 3 37.79 23.44 -10.66
CA ASN A 3 36.96 23.15 -11.86
C ASN A 3 36.50 21.68 -11.98
N ARG A 4 37.31 20.72 -11.56
CA ARG A 4 36.89 19.30 -11.61
C ARG A 4 35.73 19.01 -10.66
N LYS A 5 35.72 19.62 -9.46
CA LYS A 5 34.60 19.46 -8.49
C LYS A 5 33.30 20.11 -9.00
N ALA A 6 33.41 21.23 -9.70
CA ALA A 6 32.24 21.91 -10.31
C ALA A 6 31.65 21.06 -11.46
N VAL A 7 32.49 20.55 -12.36
CA VAL A 7 32.06 19.66 -13.46
C VAL A 7 31.40 18.40 -12.93
N THR A 8 32.01 17.75 -11.92
CA THR A 8 31.41 16.55 -11.31
C THR A 8 30.05 16.84 -10.68
N LYS A 9 29.87 17.99 -10.01
CA LYS A 9 28.56 18.40 -9.47
C LYS A 9 27.53 18.61 -10.57
N VAL A 10 27.90 19.28 -11.65
CA VAL A 10 26.99 19.51 -12.80
C VAL A 10 26.58 18.19 -13.42
N LEU A 11 27.53 17.31 -13.69
CA LEU A 11 27.25 15.98 -14.26
C LEU A 11 26.34 15.14 -13.32
N TYR A 12 26.60 15.17 -12.02
CA TYR A 12 25.75 14.51 -11.04
C TYR A 12 24.30 15.04 -11.06
N HIS A 13 24.13 16.36 -11.05
CA HIS A 13 22.78 16.95 -11.08
C HIS A 13 22.08 16.71 -12.42
N ALA A 14 22.81 16.79 -13.53
CA ALA A 14 22.28 16.45 -14.84
C ALA A 14 21.81 14.98 -14.92
N PHE A 15 22.62 14.06 -14.38
CA PHE A 15 22.24 12.65 -14.28
C PHE A 15 21.00 12.45 -13.43
N VAL A 16 20.95 13.05 -12.23
CA VAL A 16 19.78 12.94 -11.32
C VAL A 16 18.52 13.49 -11.97
N VAL A 17 18.60 14.66 -12.64
CA VAL A 17 17.46 15.27 -13.33
C VAL A 17 16.98 14.41 -14.49
N LEU A 18 17.91 13.92 -15.34
CA LEU A 18 17.58 13.08 -16.48
C LEU A 18 16.94 11.76 -16.04
N PHE A 19 17.55 11.12 -15.04
CA PHE A 19 17.03 9.86 -14.49
C PHE A 19 15.68 10.05 -13.79
N GLY A 20 15.54 11.15 -13.03
CA GLY A 20 14.28 11.54 -12.40
C GLY A 20 13.17 11.80 -13.41
N PHE A 21 13.47 12.49 -14.51
CA PHE A 21 12.52 12.71 -15.59
C PHE A 21 12.11 11.37 -16.26
N MET A 22 13.06 10.49 -16.52
CA MET A 22 12.80 9.16 -17.09
C MET A 22 11.86 8.33 -16.18
N MET A 23 12.05 8.42 -14.86
CA MET A 23 11.19 7.73 -13.89
C MET A 23 9.76 8.31 -13.80
N VAL A 24 9.63 9.62 -13.92
CA VAL A 24 8.31 10.30 -13.83
C VAL A 24 7.57 10.27 -15.17
N TYR A 25 8.29 10.09 -16.28
CA TYR A 25 7.72 10.12 -17.64
C TYR A 25 6.49 9.22 -17.84
N PRO A 26 6.45 7.95 -17.39
CA PRO A 26 5.25 7.10 -17.52
C PRO A 26 4.02 7.69 -16.83
N VAL A 27 4.20 8.32 -15.68
CA VAL A 27 3.12 8.97 -14.92
C VAL A 27 2.64 10.21 -15.68
N LEU A 28 3.56 11.04 -16.20
CA LEU A 28 3.21 12.20 -17.02
C LEU A 28 2.49 11.78 -18.30
N TRP A 29 2.91 10.68 -18.92
CA TRP A 29 2.27 10.14 -20.11
C TRP A 29 0.85 9.62 -19.82
N MET A 30 0.65 8.95 -18.68
CA MET A 30 -0.67 8.52 -18.22
C MET A 30 -1.59 9.72 -17.96
N ILE A 31 -1.10 10.76 -17.27
CA ILE A 31 -1.84 12.01 -17.04
C ILE A 31 -2.18 12.68 -18.38
N SER A 32 -1.22 12.77 -19.29
CA SER A 32 -1.44 13.28 -20.64
C SER A 32 -2.48 12.44 -21.40
N GLY A 33 -2.39 11.11 -21.30
CA GLY A 33 -3.33 10.16 -21.92
C GLY A 33 -4.77 10.36 -21.45
N SER A 34 -4.97 10.80 -20.21
CA SER A 34 -6.31 11.08 -19.67
C SER A 34 -7.03 12.24 -20.39
N PHE A 35 -6.31 13.06 -21.13
CA PHE A 35 -6.85 14.15 -21.94
C PHE A 35 -6.86 13.85 -23.46
N LYS A 36 -6.41 12.66 -23.87
CA LYS A 36 -6.35 12.26 -25.29
C LYS A 36 -7.56 11.43 -25.70
N GLY A 37 -7.87 11.45 -27.01
CA GLY A 37 -8.83 10.52 -27.59
C GLY A 37 -8.23 9.14 -27.84
N ASN A 38 -9.08 8.11 -27.88
CA ASN A 38 -8.67 6.71 -28.08
C ASN A 38 -7.77 6.53 -29.31
N ALA A 39 -8.11 7.16 -30.45
CA ALA A 39 -7.32 7.07 -31.66
C ALA A 39 -5.90 7.64 -31.52
N GLU A 40 -5.72 8.68 -30.71
CA GLU A 40 -4.39 9.26 -30.42
C GLU A 40 -3.57 8.36 -29.51
N ILE A 41 -4.20 7.78 -28.48
CA ILE A 41 -3.57 6.85 -27.55
C ILE A 41 -3.09 5.60 -28.30
N LEU A 42 -3.94 5.01 -29.14
CA LEU A 42 -3.64 3.78 -29.88
C LEU A 42 -2.55 3.97 -30.95
N ARG A 43 -2.38 5.18 -31.49
CA ARG A 43 -1.29 5.49 -32.41
C ARG A 43 0.08 5.50 -31.73
N GLY A 44 0.17 5.29 -30.41
CA GLY A 44 1.42 5.18 -29.66
C GLY A 44 2.26 6.44 -29.67
N THR A 45 1.66 7.63 -29.78
CA THR A 45 2.44 8.88 -29.76
C THR A 45 3.09 9.08 -28.38
N LEU A 46 4.41 9.23 -28.37
CA LEU A 46 5.17 9.55 -27.15
C LEU A 46 4.96 11.01 -26.69
N SER A 47 4.20 11.80 -27.45
CA SER A 47 3.92 13.20 -27.12
C SER A 47 3.17 13.29 -25.78
N LEU A 48 3.65 14.16 -24.91
CA LEU A 48 2.96 14.53 -23.67
C LEU A 48 1.88 15.58 -23.89
N ILE A 49 1.84 16.23 -25.06
CA ILE A 49 0.85 17.28 -25.37
C ILE A 49 -0.27 16.65 -26.18
N PRO A 50 -1.53 16.64 -25.68
CA PRO A 50 -2.68 16.18 -26.46
C PRO A 50 -2.91 17.04 -27.69
N LYS A 51 -3.26 16.45 -28.82
CA LYS A 51 -3.69 17.18 -30.04
C LYS A 51 -5.03 17.88 -29.82
N GLU A 52 -5.94 17.21 -29.14
CA GLU A 52 -7.23 17.75 -28.71
C GLU A 52 -7.43 17.46 -27.23
N LEU A 53 -7.82 18.48 -26.46
CA LEU A 53 -8.06 18.34 -25.02
C LEU A 53 -9.45 17.72 -24.78
N LYS A 54 -9.52 16.45 -24.39
CA LYS A 54 -10.76 15.73 -24.11
C LYS A 54 -11.05 15.60 -22.61
N LEU A 55 -11.65 16.62 -22.03
CA LEU A 55 -12.11 16.61 -20.63
C LEU A 55 -13.28 15.61 -20.41
N THR A 56 -13.97 15.24 -21.48
CA THR A 56 -15.07 14.26 -21.44
C THR A 56 -14.64 12.88 -20.92
N ASN A 57 -13.35 12.52 -21.03
CA ASN A 57 -12.82 11.27 -20.51
C ASN A 57 -13.06 11.11 -18.99
N TYR A 58 -12.92 12.21 -18.24
CA TYR A 58 -13.20 12.22 -16.81
C TYR A 58 -14.70 12.04 -16.52
N ALA A 59 -15.56 12.71 -17.27
CA ALA A 59 -17.02 12.58 -17.10
C ALA A 59 -17.50 11.16 -17.48
N THR A 60 -16.97 10.60 -18.57
CA THR A 60 -17.28 9.24 -19.02
C THR A 60 -16.78 8.21 -18.03
N GLY A 61 -15.52 8.30 -17.60
CA GLY A 61 -14.94 7.41 -16.60
C GLY A 61 -15.69 7.46 -15.26
N TRP A 62 -16.10 8.67 -14.83
CA TRP A 62 -16.82 8.84 -13.56
C TRP A 62 -18.22 8.22 -13.57
N LYS A 63 -18.90 8.17 -14.73
CA LYS A 63 -20.17 7.46 -14.87
C LYS A 63 -20.04 5.96 -14.57
N GLY A 64 -18.84 5.40 -14.74
CA GLY A 64 -18.58 3.99 -14.49
C GLY A 64 -19.25 3.06 -15.50
N PHE A 65 -19.62 1.88 -15.05
CA PHE A 65 -20.27 0.85 -15.88
C PHE A 65 -21.19 -0.05 -15.02
N GLY A 66 -22.05 -0.83 -15.70
CA GLY A 66 -22.98 -1.75 -15.02
C GLY A 66 -23.94 -1.06 -14.04
N GLY A 67 -24.31 0.21 -14.32
CA GLY A 67 -25.16 0.99 -13.43
C GLY A 67 -24.48 1.48 -12.15
N THR A 68 -23.13 1.37 -12.07
CA THR A 68 -22.35 1.72 -10.89
C THR A 68 -21.35 2.82 -11.23
N THR A 69 -21.36 3.91 -10.47
CA THR A 69 -20.46 5.04 -10.68
C THR A 69 -19.06 4.75 -10.13
N PHE A 70 -18.06 5.47 -10.66
CA PHE A 70 -16.68 5.33 -10.17
C PHE A 70 -16.51 5.75 -8.71
N ALA A 71 -17.37 6.63 -8.21
CA ALA A 71 -17.45 6.99 -6.79
C ALA A 71 -17.68 5.76 -5.88
N THR A 72 -18.52 4.83 -6.30
CA THR A 72 -18.75 3.57 -5.57
C THR A 72 -17.48 2.72 -5.48
N PHE A 73 -16.74 2.59 -6.60
CA PHE A 73 -15.48 1.84 -6.61
C PHE A 73 -14.42 2.48 -5.70
N PHE A 74 -14.33 3.82 -5.69
CA PHE A 74 -13.48 4.55 -4.76
C PHE A 74 -13.86 4.29 -3.30
N THR A 75 -15.14 4.42 -2.97
CA THR A 75 -15.65 4.19 -1.61
C THR A 75 -15.36 2.77 -1.14
N ASN A 76 -15.60 1.77 -1.99
CA ASN A 76 -15.27 0.37 -1.69
C ASN A 76 -13.78 0.17 -1.43
N SER A 77 -12.92 0.73 -2.31
CA SER A 77 -11.47 0.63 -2.15
C SER A 77 -10.97 1.31 -0.88
N ILE A 78 -11.44 2.52 -0.58
CA ILE A 78 -11.09 3.24 0.64
C ILE A 78 -11.53 2.44 1.86
N PHE A 79 -12.77 1.96 1.89
CA PHE A 79 -13.31 1.18 3.00
C PHE A 79 -12.46 -0.08 3.28
N ILE A 80 -12.21 -0.90 2.25
CA ILE A 80 -11.44 -2.13 2.38
C ILE A 80 -10.00 -1.82 2.83
N THR A 81 -9.37 -0.83 2.18
CA THR A 81 -7.97 -0.49 2.41
C THR A 81 -7.76 0.08 3.81
N VAL A 82 -8.63 1.00 4.25
CA VAL A 82 -8.52 1.62 5.59
C VAL A 82 -8.71 0.58 6.69
N ILE A 83 -9.75 -0.25 6.59
CA ILE A 83 -10.02 -1.26 7.61
C ILE A 83 -8.94 -2.33 7.65
N ALA A 84 -8.46 -2.81 6.50
CA ALA A 84 -7.36 -3.77 6.43
C ALA A 84 -6.06 -3.19 7.00
N THR A 85 -5.74 -1.92 6.68
CA THR A 85 -4.57 -1.22 7.23
C THR A 85 -4.67 -1.08 8.76
N PHE A 86 -5.82 -0.66 9.27
CA PHE A 86 -6.07 -0.56 10.70
C PHE A 86 -5.89 -1.90 11.41
N GLY A 87 -6.49 -2.98 10.87
CA GLY A 87 -6.33 -4.34 11.38
C GLY A 87 -4.87 -4.77 11.43
N THR A 88 -4.13 -4.53 10.34
CA THR A 88 -2.69 -4.85 10.24
C THR A 88 -1.88 -4.11 11.30
N VAL A 89 -2.06 -2.80 11.44
CA VAL A 89 -1.31 -1.98 12.41
C VAL A 89 -1.53 -2.47 13.83
N ILE A 90 -2.78 -2.62 14.24
CA ILE A 90 -3.09 -3.03 15.61
C ILE A 90 -2.56 -4.43 15.91
N ARG A 91 -2.85 -5.39 15.06
CA ARG A 91 -2.49 -6.78 15.34
C ARG A 91 -1.00 -7.02 15.20
N SER A 92 -0.36 -6.46 14.16
CA SER A 92 1.08 -6.61 13.99
C SER A 92 1.88 -5.94 15.11
N SER A 93 1.45 -4.76 15.60
CA SER A 93 2.14 -4.09 16.72
C SER A 93 2.00 -4.86 18.04
N LEU A 94 0.83 -5.42 18.32
CA LEU A 94 0.61 -6.25 19.51
C LEU A 94 1.46 -7.53 19.48
N VAL A 95 1.47 -8.24 18.34
CA VAL A 95 2.27 -9.46 18.18
C VAL A 95 3.76 -9.14 18.20
N ALA A 96 4.19 -8.04 17.55
CA ALA A 96 5.57 -7.58 17.61
C ALA A 96 6.01 -7.26 19.04
N TYR A 97 5.18 -6.59 19.85
CA TYR A 97 5.45 -6.33 21.25
C TYR A 97 5.57 -7.63 22.05
N ALA A 98 4.62 -8.54 21.89
CA ALA A 98 4.67 -9.84 22.58
C ALA A 98 5.94 -10.62 22.23
N LEU A 99 6.29 -10.70 20.95
CA LEU A 99 7.49 -11.40 20.48
C LEU A 99 8.81 -10.68 20.82
N SER A 100 8.81 -9.36 21.06
CA SER A 100 10.03 -8.59 21.35
C SER A 100 10.28 -8.44 22.85
N ARG A 101 9.24 -8.19 23.65
CA ARG A 101 9.35 -7.71 25.05
C ARG A 101 8.81 -8.69 26.08
N VAL A 102 7.82 -9.54 25.71
CA VAL A 102 7.22 -10.47 26.66
C VAL A 102 7.98 -11.79 26.67
N ARG A 103 8.29 -12.29 27.89
CA ARG A 103 8.85 -13.64 28.06
C ARG A 103 7.70 -14.64 28.21
N PHE A 104 7.59 -15.60 27.30
CA PHE A 104 6.65 -16.70 27.38
C PHE A 104 7.22 -17.99 26.77
N ARG A 105 6.66 -19.15 27.18
CA ARG A 105 7.08 -20.46 26.65
C ARG A 105 6.68 -20.58 25.16
N GLY A 106 7.61 -21.08 24.36
CA GLY A 106 7.37 -21.25 22.90
C GLY A 106 7.62 -20.00 22.05
N ARG A 107 8.12 -18.89 22.61
CA ARG A 107 8.40 -17.66 21.84
C ARG A 107 9.23 -17.91 20.59
N LYS A 108 10.30 -18.71 20.70
CA LYS A 108 11.18 -19.03 19.55
C LYS A 108 10.42 -19.83 18.48
N PHE A 109 9.59 -20.78 18.89
CA PHE A 109 8.76 -21.56 17.97
C PHE A 109 7.80 -20.67 17.18
N TRP A 110 7.02 -19.85 17.86
CA TRP A 110 6.07 -18.93 17.19
C TRP A 110 6.76 -17.92 16.28
N PHE A 111 7.91 -17.42 16.70
CA PHE A 111 8.73 -16.54 15.85
C PHE A 111 9.20 -17.25 14.58
N THR A 112 9.68 -18.50 14.70
CA THR A 112 10.08 -19.31 13.54
C THR A 112 8.90 -19.60 12.63
N CYS A 113 7.74 -19.99 13.17
CA CYS A 113 6.54 -20.19 12.38
C CYS A 113 6.15 -18.93 11.60
N MET A 114 6.21 -17.76 12.24
CA MET A 114 5.96 -16.47 11.58
C MET A 114 6.93 -16.24 10.40
N LEU A 115 8.22 -16.48 10.60
CA LEU A 115 9.21 -16.33 9.52
C LEU A 115 8.97 -17.29 8.37
N VAL A 116 8.62 -18.55 8.65
CA VAL A 116 8.29 -19.54 7.62
C VAL A 116 7.10 -19.10 6.77
N THR A 117 6.08 -18.45 7.38
CA THR A 117 4.93 -17.94 6.61
C THR A 117 5.32 -16.85 5.61
N MET A 118 6.38 -16.07 5.86
CA MET A 118 6.87 -15.07 4.91
C MET A 118 7.51 -15.67 3.66
N MET A 119 7.97 -16.93 3.74
CA MET A 119 8.59 -17.61 2.61
C MET A 119 7.56 -18.19 1.64
N LEU A 120 6.30 -18.29 2.05
CA LEU A 120 5.24 -18.83 1.20
C LEU A 120 4.74 -17.76 0.23
N PRO A 121 4.75 -18.01 -1.10
CA PRO A 121 4.17 -17.10 -2.06
C PRO A 121 2.66 -16.90 -1.79
N THR A 122 2.22 -15.65 -1.78
CA THR A 122 0.82 -15.30 -1.50
C THR A 122 -0.15 -16.01 -2.45
N GLN A 123 0.24 -16.20 -3.71
CA GLN A 123 -0.58 -16.88 -4.72
C GLN A 123 -0.85 -18.36 -4.37
N VAL A 124 0.10 -19.03 -3.75
CA VAL A 124 -0.05 -20.43 -3.30
C VAL A 124 -1.06 -20.54 -2.17
N ILE A 125 -1.06 -19.57 -1.25
CA ILE A 125 -1.98 -19.53 -0.10
C ILE A 125 -3.39 -19.12 -0.53
N MET A 126 -3.51 -18.27 -1.53
CA MET A 126 -4.77 -17.67 -1.97
C MET A 126 -5.81 -18.72 -2.41
N LEU A 127 -5.39 -19.77 -3.13
CA LEU A 127 -6.30 -20.82 -3.62
C LEU A 127 -6.92 -21.66 -2.48
N PRO A 128 -6.15 -22.26 -1.56
CA PRO A 128 -6.73 -22.96 -0.41
C PRO A 128 -7.60 -22.04 0.46
N GLN A 129 -7.16 -20.81 0.68
CA GLN A 129 -7.87 -19.81 1.47
C GLN A 129 -9.22 -19.45 0.84
N SER A 130 -9.27 -19.27 -0.48
CA SER A 130 -10.51 -18.99 -1.20
C SER A 130 -11.53 -20.12 -1.06
N ARG A 131 -11.07 -21.36 -1.11
CA ARG A 131 -11.93 -22.53 -0.93
C ARG A 131 -12.53 -22.61 0.47
N ILE A 132 -11.76 -22.22 1.50
CA ILE A 132 -12.25 -22.13 2.88
C ILE A 132 -13.33 -21.05 2.98
N TYR A 133 -13.06 -19.86 2.45
CA TYR A 133 -14.03 -18.75 2.50
C TYR A 133 -15.32 -19.06 1.73
N TYR A 134 -15.21 -19.75 0.59
CA TYR A 134 -16.38 -20.20 -0.14
C TYR A 134 -17.22 -21.19 0.69
N ARG A 135 -16.60 -22.17 1.33
CA ARG A 135 -17.30 -23.13 2.20
C ARG A 135 -17.95 -22.48 3.42
N LEU A 136 -17.38 -21.41 3.92
CA LEU A 136 -17.93 -20.63 5.05
C LEU A 136 -19.02 -19.63 4.63
N GLY A 137 -19.36 -19.56 3.33
CA GLY A 137 -20.35 -18.61 2.82
C GLY A 137 -19.91 -17.14 2.87
N LEU A 138 -18.59 -16.86 2.94
CA LEU A 138 -18.04 -15.52 3.02
C LEU A 138 -17.78 -14.89 1.64
N VAL A 139 -17.93 -15.65 0.58
CA VAL A 139 -17.78 -15.25 -0.81
C VAL A 139 -19.14 -15.38 -1.51
N PRO A 140 -19.57 -14.37 -2.27
CA PRO A 140 -18.91 -13.09 -2.54
C PRO A 140 -19.04 -12.09 -1.39
N GLY A 141 -17.96 -11.34 -1.12
CA GLY A 141 -18.00 -10.32 -0.06
C GLY A 141 -16.65 -9.71 0.30
N TYR A 142 -16.68 -8.71 1.20
CA TYR A 142 -15.48 -7.98 1.64
C TYR A 142 -14.73 -8.68 2.79
N VAL A 143 -15.38 -9.61 3.49
CA VAL A 143 -14.78 -10.30 4.64
C VAL A 143 -13.45 -10.98 4.28
N PRO A 144 -13.33 -11.74 3.17
CA PRO A 144 -12.05 -12.32 2.75
C PRO A 144 -10.95 -11.31 2.46
N LEU A 145 -11.33 -10.08 2.08
CA LEU A 145 -10.39 -9.00 1.78
C LEU A 145 -9.91 -8.25 3.03
N ILE A 146 -10.58 -8.41 4.16
CA ILE A 146 -10.34 -7.66 5.40
C ILE A 146 -9.86 -8.57 6.54
N LEU A 147 -10.50 -9.71 6.74
CA LEU A 147 -10.27 -10.60 7.88
C LEU A 147 -8.81 -11.04 8.06
N PRO A 148 -8.05 -11.44 7.02
CA PRO A 148 -6.66 -11.87 7.18
C PRO A 148 -5.75 -10.81 7.80
N TYR A 149 -6.07 -9.54 7.59
CA TYR A 149 -5.29 -8.41 8.11
C TYR A 149 -5.47 -8.20 9.62
N PHE A 150 -6.54 -8.74 10.19
CA PHE A 150 -6.76 -8.79 11.64
C PHE A 150 -6.09 -9.98 12.32
N CYS A 151 -5.45 -10.88 11.58
CA CYS A 151 -4.65 -11.96 12.16
C CYS A 151 -3.17 -11.58 12.36
N GLY A 152 -2.77 -10.38 11.91
CA GLY A 152 -1.39 -9.93 11.90
C GLY A 152 -0.65 -10.38 10.63
N GLN A 153 0.19 -9.49 10.10
CA GLN A 153 0.97 -9.75 8.89
C GLN A 153 2.43 -9.93 9.25
N ALA A 154 3.02 -11.07 8.93
CA ALA A 154 4.36 -11.46 9.34
C ALA A 154 5.44 -10.42 8.99
N PHE A 155 5.35 -9.83 7.78
CA PHE A 155 6.26 -8.77 7.34
C PHE A 155 6.23 -7.56 8.29
N PHE A 156 5.04 -7.05 8.62
CA PHE A 156 4.90 -5.89 9.49
C PHE A 156 5.20 -6.22 10.95
N ILE A 157 4.91 -7.44 11.41
CA ILE A 157 5.33 -7.90 12.73
C ILE A 157 6.85 -7.85 12.82
N TYR A 158 7.55 -8.42 11.84
CA TYR A 158 9.01 -8.43 11.81
C TYR A 158 9.60 -7.02 11.73
N GLN A 159 9.09 -6.16 10.85
CA GLN A 159 9.50 -4.77 10.71
C GLN A 159 9.36 -3.99 12.03
N MET A 160 8.22 -4.15 12.72
CA MET A 160 7.99 -3.51 14.02
C MET A 160 8.88 -4.09 15.13
N MET A 161 9.16 -5.39 15.10
CA MET A 161 10.12 -6.02 16.02
C MET A 161 11.52 -5.44 15.86
N GLN A 162 11.99 -5.27 14.63
CA GLN A 162 13.31 -4.66 14.35
C GLN A 162 13.39 -3.24 14.90
N PHE A 163 12.34 -2.45 14.69
CA PHE A 163 12.27 -1.09 15.24
C PHE A 163 12.31 -1.10 16.78
N MET A 164 11.57 -2.00 17.43
CA MET A 164 11.53 -2.12 18.89
C MET A 164 12.90 -2.50 19.50
N GLN A 165 13.79 -3.17 18.77
CA GLN A 165 15.15 -3.47 19.24
C GLN A 165 15.98 -2.22 19.49
N GLY A 166 15.67 -1.11 18.80
CA GLY A 166 16.29 0.19 19.02
C GLY A 166 15.77 0.95 20.24
N ILE A 167 14.66 0.53 20.85
CA ILE A 167 14.10 1.15 22.06
C ILE A 167 14.75 0.52 23.29
N PRO A 168 15.35 1.31 24.22
CA PRO A 168 15.99 0.78 25.44
C PRO A 168 15.00 -0.05 26.28
N LYS A 169 15.49 -1.18 26.83
CA LYS A 169 14.67 -2.04 27.71
C LYS A 169 14.49 -1.47 29.10
N ASP A 170 15.36 -0.58 29.50
CA ASP A 170 15.32 0.11 30.80
C ASP A 170 13.98 0.86 31.00
N LEU A 171 13.36 1.33 29.90
CA LEU A 171 12.03 1.94 29.95
C LEU A 171 10.94 0.94 30.41
N ASP A 172 11.05 -0.32 29.97
CA ASP A 172 10.11 -1.37 30.37
C ASP A 172 10.34 -1.77 31.84
N GLU A 173 11.60 -1.79 32.28
CA GLU A 173 12.00 -2.14 33.64
C GLU A 173 11.57 -1.06 34.63
N ALA A 174 11.83 0.22 34.34
CA ALA A 174 11.39 1.35 35.14
C ALA A 174 9.85 1.36 35.29
N ALA A 175 9.12 1.22 34.18
CA ALA A 175 7.67 1.17 34.23
C ALA A 175 7.11 -0.05 35.00
N THR A 176 7.84 -1.15 35.01
CA THR A 176 7.48 -2.33 35.81
C THR A 176 7.66 -2.06 37.31
N ILE A 177 8.73 -1.35 37.70
CA ILE A 177 8.95 -0.90 39.08
C ILE A 177 7.84 0.06 39.51
N ASP A 178 7.38 0.94 38.62
CA ASP A 178 6.26 1.86 38.85
C ASP A 178 4.89 1.14 38.87
N GLY A 179 4.84 -0.18 38.80
CA GLY A 179 3.62 -0.98 38.89
C GLY A 179 2.80 -1.05 37.60
N CYS A 180 3.34 -0.63 36.45
CA CYS A 180 2.64 -0.72 35.18
C CYS A 180 2.48 -2.18 34.71
N SER A 181 1.26 -2.53 34.30
CA SER A 181 1.00 -3.79 33.60
C SER A 181 1.65 -3.80 32.21
N LYS A 182 1.88 -4.99 31.64
CA LYS A 182 2.46 -5.13 30.28
C LYS A 182 1.63 -4.43 29.22
N TYR A 183 0.30 -4.37 29.37
CA TYR A 183 -0.56 -3.64 28.47
C TYR A 183 -0.38 -2.11 28.60
N GLN A 184 -0.19 -1.62 29.84
CA GLN A 184 0.11 -0.20 30.06
C GLN A 184 1.47 0.21 29.51
N ILE A 185 2.50 -0.64 29.67
CA ILE A 185 3.80 -0.43 29.06
C ILE A 185 3.68 -0.36 27.54
N TYR A 186 2.96 -1.33 26.94
CA TYR A 186 2.72 -1.31 25.49
C TYR A 186 2.01 -0.03 25.05
N SER A 187 0.87 0.29 25.65
CA SER A 187 -0.01 1.36 25.13
C SER A 187 0.52 2.77 25.45
N ARG A 188 1.15 2.97 26.62
CA ARG A 188 1.58 4.30 27.07
C ARG A 188 3.03 4.63 26.76
N ILE A 189 3.88 3.63 26.60
CA ILE A 189 5.34 3.85 26.40
C ILE A 189 5.76 3.37 25.01
N ILE A 190 5.56 2.09 24.70
CA ILE A 190 6.12 1.49 23.48
C ILE A 190 5.37 1.97 22.24
N LEU A 191 4.05 1.95 22.24
CA LEU A 191 3.25 2.32 21.07
C LEU A 191 3.50 3.78 20.60
N PRO A 192 3.57 4.79 21.49
CA PRO A 192 3.96 6.15 21.11
C PRO A 192 5.38 6.25 20.53
N LEU A 193 6.35 5.53 21.11
CA LEU A 193 7.73 5.50 20.61
C LEU A 193 7.85 4.81 19.25
N MET A 194 6.96 3.89 18.95
CA MET A 194 6.88 3.20 17.66
C MET A 194 6.22 4.00 16.54
N LYS A 195 5.80 5.23 16.78
CA LYS A 195 5.10 6.06 15.78
C LYS A 195 5.74 6.06 14.39
N PRO A 196 7.08 6.18 14.22
CA PRO A 196 7.69 6.11 12.89
C PRO A 196 7.49 4.77 12.19
N SER A 197 7.64 3.65 12.91
CA SER A 197 7.42 2.31 12.38
C SER A 197 5.96 2.04 12.03
N ILE A 198 5.03 2.53 12.85
CA ILE A 198 3.58 2.45 12.61
C ILE A 198 3.22 3.21 11.34
N VAL A 199 3.72 4.44 11.19
CA VAL A 199 3.45 5.25 10.00
C VAL A 199 4.02 4.59 8.74
N THR A 200 5.21 4.01 8.81
CA THR A 200 5.79 3.23 7.71
C THR A 200 4.88 2.05 7.35
N THR A 201 4.36 1.34 8.34
CA THR A 201 3.40 0.25 8.12
C THR A 201 2.11 0.75 7.45
N VAL A 202 1.56 1.89 7.91
CA VAL A 202 0.36 2.49 7.30
C VAL A 202 0.58 2.78 5.82
N ILE A 203 1.72 3.41 5.46
CA ILE A 203 2.01 3.78 4.07
C ILE A 203 2.12 2.54 3.19
N ILE A 204 2.94 1.56 3.61
CA ILE A 204 3.21 0.36 2.81
C ILE A 204 1.94 -0.51 2.69
N GLN A 205 1.24 -0.74 3.81
CA GLN A 205 0.04 -1.57 3.82
C GLN A 205 -1.10 -0.92 3.03
N PHE A 206 -1.27 0.41 3.16
CA PHE A 206 -2.27 1.12 2.37
C PHE A 206 -2.00 0.97 0.88
N TYR A 207 -0.75 1.19 0.45
CA TYR A 207 -0.34 1.04 -0.94
C TYR A 207 -0.60 -0.38 -1.44
N TRP A 208 -0.14 -1.41 -0.74
CA TRP A 208 -0.34 -2.80 -1.16
C TRP A 208 -1.81 -3.18 -1.26
N LYS A 209 -2.64 -2.68 -0.33
CA LYS A 209 -4.06 -3.02 -0.34
C LYS A 209 -4.85 -2.21 -1.36
N TRP A 210 -4.45 -0.96 -1.62
CA TRP A 210 -5.05 -0.12 -2.65
C TRP A 210 -4.83 -0.69 -4.06
N ASP A 211 -3.64 -1.20 -4.32
CA ASP A 211 -3.23 -1.79 -5.61
C ASP A 211 -3.67 -3.27 -5.77
N ASP A 212 -4.24 -3.87 -4.71
CA ASP A 212 -4.67 -5.27 -4.75
C ASP A 212 -5.77 -5.49 -5.80
N TYR A 213 -5.42 -6.23 -6.85
CA TYR A 213 -6.34 -6.64 -7.91
C TYR A 213 -6.83 -8.08 -7.75
N MET A 214 -5.92 -9.00 -7.37
CA MET A 214 -6.19 -10.43 -7.36
C MET A 214 -7.18 -10.83 -6.26
N GLY A 215 -7.06 -10.26 -5.08
CA GLY A 215 -8.01 -10.52 -3.99
C GLY A 215 -9.44 -10.11 -4.36
N PRO A 216 -9.67 -8.84 -4.73
CA PRO A 216 -10.97 -8.39 -5.21
C PRO A 216 -11.52 -9.21 -6.38
N LEU A 217 -10.69 -9.55 -7.39
CA LEU A 217 -11.11 -10.36 -8.54
C LEU A 217 -11.62 -11.75 -8.11
N LEU A 218 -11.02 -12.34 -7.09
CA LEU A 218 -11.39 -13.68 -6.61
C LEU A 218 -12.64 -13.67 -5.71
N TYR A 219 -12.87 -12.59 -4.97
CA TYR A 219 -13.89 -12.56 -3.92
C TYR A 219 -15.09 -11.66 -4.22
N LEU A 220 -15.03 -10.85 -5.27
CA LEU A 220 -16.12 -9.93 -5.64
C LEU A 220 -16.68 -10.32 -7.01
N SER A 221 -18.01 -10.39 -7.11
CA SER A 221 -18.68 -10.84 -8.35
C SER A 221 -19.71 -9.84 -8.91
N ARG A 222 -19.98 -8.74 -8.18
CA ARG A 222 -20.99 -7.75 -8.59
C ARG A 222 -20.34 -6.39 -8.79
N PRO A 223 -20.70 -5.63 -9.87
CA PRO A 223 -20.14 -4.29 -10.11
C PRO A 223 -20.23 -3.36 -8.91
N GLN A 224 -21.32 -3.40 -8.14
CA GLN A 224 -21.53 -2.55 -6.96
C GLN A 224 -20.50 -2.80 -5.84
N SER A 225 -19.85 -3.96 -5.83
CA SER A 225 -18.85 -4.33 -4.85
C SER A 225 -17.40 -4.16 -5.34
N TYR A 226 -17.20 -3.85 -6.62
CA TYR A 226 -15.86 -3.79 -7.19
C TYR A 226 -15.00 -2.67 -6.57
N THR A 227 -13.70 -2.92 -6.57
CA THR A 227 -12.67 -1.95 -6.20
C THR A 227 -12.21 -1.16 -7.43
N VAL A 228 -11.50 -0.06 -7.19
CA VAL A 228 -10.89 0.76 -8.25
C VAL A 228 -9.96 -0.07 -9.13
N SER A 229 -9.18 -0.99 -8.55
CA SER A 229 -8.24 -1.85 -9.29
C SER A 229 -8.95 -2.75 -10.31
N ILE A 230 -10.11 -3.33 -9.96
CA ILE A 230 -10.93 -4.08 -10.91
C ILE A 230 -11.55 -3.14 -11.94
N ALA A 231 -12.14 -2.03 -11.48
CA ALA A 231 -12.88 -1.11 -12.35
C ALA A 231 -12.00 -0.55 -13.47
N ILE A 232 -10.75 -0.14 -13.15
CA ILE A 232 -9.79 0.35 -14.16
C ILE A 232 -9.49 -0.74 -15.19
N LYS A 233 -9.31 -1.98 -14.79
CA LYS A 233 -9.06 -3.10 -15.72
C LYS A 233 -10.23 -3.35 -16.66
N LEU A 234 -11.44 -3.22 -16.17
CA LEU A 234 -12.65 -3.43 -16.99
C LEU A 234 -12.87 -2.32 -18.04
N PHE A 235 -12.36 -1.11 -17.84
CA PHE A 235 -12.33 -0.10 -18.91
C PHE A 235 -11.42 -0.49 -20.09
N ALA A 236 -10.42 -1.35 -19.85
CA ALA A 236 -9.49 -1.84 -20.87
C ALA A 236 -9.96 -3.15 -21.52
N ASP A 237 -11.04 -3.76 -21.04
CA ASP A 237 -11.52 -5.05 -21.56
C ASP A 237 -12.30 -4.88 -22.85
N SER A 238 -11.89 -5.62 -23.86
CA SER A 238 -12.31 -5.50 -25.26
C SER A 238 -13.71 -6.02 -25.57
N ALA A 239 -14.44 -6.55 -24.59
CA ALA A 239 -15.80 -7.05 -24.78
C ALA A 239 -16.84 -5.92 -25.05
N SER A 240 -16.44 -4.68 -24.80
CA SER A 240 -17.16 -3.45 -25.16
C SER A 240 -16.16 -2.47 -25.79
N THR A 241 -16.61 -1.40 -26.41
CA THR A 241 -15.72 -0.36 -26.94
C THR A 241 -14.75 0.12 -25.87
N THR A 242 -13.48 -0.33 -25.96
CA THR A 242 -12.42 0.03 -25.01
C THR A 242 -12.26 1.54 -24.97
N ASP A 243 -12.49 2.16 -23.82
CA ASP A 243 -12.28 3.59 -23.62
C ASP A 243 -10.99 3.85 -22.83
N TYR A 244 -9.87 3.87 -23.57
CA TYR A 244 -8.55 4.16 -22.99
C TYR A 244 -8.47 5.54 -22.37
N GLY A 245 -9.17 6.55 -22.94
CA GLY A 245 -9.20 7.88 -22.37
C GLY A 245 -9.84 7.91 -20.98
N ALA A 246 -11.00 7.26 -20.82
CA ALA A 246 -11.64 7.09 -19.52
C ALA A 246 -10.80 6.24 -18.56
N MET A 247 -10.17 5.17 -19.03
CA MET A 247 -9.25 4.35 -18.23
C MET A 247 -8.09 5.18 -17.67
N PHE A 248 -7.41 5.97 -18.49
CA PHE A 248 -6.31 6.85 -18.04
C PHE A 248 -6.79 7.95 -17.10
N ALA A 249 -7.99 8.53 -17.35
CA ALA A 249 -8.58 9.51 -16.45
C ALA A 249 -8.85 8.92 -15.06
N MET A 250 -9.45 7.74 -14.99
CA MET A 250 -9.71 7.06 -13.72
C MET A 250 -8.43 6.55 -13.05
N SER A 251 -7.45 6.09 -13.82
CA SER A 251 -6.12 5.73 -13.31
C SER A 251 -5.42 6.94 -12.68
N THR A 252 -5.49 8.10 -13.32
CA THR A 252 -4.92 9.35 -12.78
C THR A 252 -5.58 9.74 -11.46
N LEU A 253 -6.92 9.67 -11.36
CA LEU A 253 -7.62 9.92 -10.11
C LEU A 253 -7.26 8.89 -9.03
N SER A 254 -7.06 7.64 -9.41
CA SER A 254 -6.71 6.57 -8.45
C SER A 254 -5.33 6.73 -7.80
N LEU A 255 -4.44 7.53 -8.37
CA LEU A 255 -3.16 7.87 -7.74
C LEU A 255 -3.30 8.86 -6.58
N ILE A 256 -4.37 9.68 -6.56
CA ILE A 256 -4.54 10.75 -5.59
C ILE A 256 -4.46 10.26 -4.14
N PRO A 257 -5.20 9.21 -3.70
CA PRO A 257 -5.13 8.76 -2.32
C PRO A 257 -3.74 8.26 -1.91
N VAL A 258 -3.06 7.54 -2.79
CA VAL A 258 -1.70 7.04 -2.54
C VAL A 258 -0.71 8.20 -2.43
N PHE A 259 -0.81 9.16 -3.36
CA PHE A 259 0.06 10.33 -3.37
C PHE A 259 -0.16 11.22 -2.14
N LEU A 260 -1.41 11.44 -1.72
CA LEU A 260 -1.72 12.18 -0.51
C LEU A 260 -1.12 11.51 0.73
N ILE A 261 -1.30 10.20 0.90
CA ILE A 261 -0.70 9.48 2.03
C ILE A 261 0.82 9.62 2.02
N PHE A 262 1.45 9.47 0.86
CA PHE A 262 2.90 9.65 0.74
C PHE A 262 3.31 11.07 1.12
N LEU A 263 2.65 12.11 0.61
CA LEU A 263 2.97 13.51 0.92
C LEU A 263 2.87 13.83 2.41
N PHE A 264 1.81 13.37 3.07
CA PHE A 264 1.61 13.68 4.49
C PHE A 264 2.55 12.90 5.42
N PHE A 265 3.00 11.73 5.00
CA PHE A 265 3.70 10.80 5.88
C PHE A 265 5.16 10.51 5.47
N ASN A 266 5.65 10.99 4.32
CA ASN A 266 7.00 10.72 3.80
C ASN A 266 8.13 11.05 4.79
N ARG A 267 7.98 12.10 5.62
CA ARG A 267 8.96 12.47 6.64
C ARG A 267 9.27 11.34 7.63
N TYR A 268 8.30 10.47 7.90
CA TYR A 268 8.49 9.33 8.81
C TYR A 268 9.20 8.16 8.15
N LEU A 269 9.10 7.99 6.83
CA LEU A 269 9.85 6.98 6.09
C LEU A 269 11.37 7.22 6.21
N VAL A 270 11.80 8.48 6.06
CA VAL A 270 13.23 8.85 6.17
C VAL A 270 13.76 8.58 7.59
N GLN A 271 12.98 8.87 8.61
CA GLN A 271 13.35 8.63 10.00
C GLN A 271 13.38 7.13 10.37
N GLY A 272 12.45 6.34 9.84
CA GLY A 272 12.37 4.89 10.10
C GLY A 272 13.51 4.08 9.48
N ILE A 273 14.05 4.53 8.35
CA ILE A 273 15.18 3.89 7.66
C ILE A 273 16.53 4.39 8.23
N GLY A 274 16.59 5.67 8.62
CA GLY A 274 17.85 6.30 9.07
C GLY A 274 18.37 5.80 10.41
N THR A 275 17.50 5.33 11.30
CA THR A 275 17.92 4.80 12.62
C THR A 275 18.53 3.40 12.57
N SER A 276 18.33 2.65 11.50
CA SER A 276 18.96 1.34 11.32
C SER A 276 20.37 1.41 10.71
N GLY A 277 20.75 2.55 10.11
CA GLY A 277 22.03 2.74 9.41
C GLY A 277 23.14 3.44 10.22
N LEU A 278 22.87 3.94 11.44
CA LEU A 278 23.82 4.73 12.23
C LEU A 278 24.45 3.97 13.42
N LYS A 279 24.40 2.63 13.42
CA LYS A 279 25.19 1.79 14.31
C LYS A 279 26.16 0.95 13.49
N GLY A 280 27.16 1.62 12.92
CA GLY A 280 28.39 1.08 12.38
C GLY A 280 29.53 1.93 12.89
#